data_4ff8e0723b325c0dc921f16fbcb87cbf
#
_entry.id   4ff8e0723b325c0dc921f16fbcb87cbf
#
_cell.length_a   1.000
_cell.length_b   1.000
_cell.length_c   1.000
_cell.angle_alpha   90.00
_cell.angle_beta   90.00
_cell.angle_gamma   90.00
#
_symmetry.space_group_name_H-M   'P 1'
#
loop_
_entity.id
_entity.type
_entity.pdbx_description
1 polymer ?
#
loop_
_entity_poly.entity_id
_entity_poly.type
_entity_poly.pdbx_seq_one_letter_code
_entity_poly.pdbx_strand_id
1 'polypeptide(L)'
;ARNHVLAWIKTIATAAKQKNKTLIAFCHFPAADFNDGADKYISKCWGEEKFDIKRTPSKEITDAIREAGINVHFGGHLHVNDTGISGDFLVNVQVPSLAMCVPGYKILTINDPQHMDVETVTLTEVPNFNSLFGRYQKEYDHDLALGKAPIWSIEALKSKNYQEFCNWHFRDVTRVRFIPRLIPEVLRQQITDRNGKEILALIAPNATAEDSMSEWNGFDMLHDLFRLRYSGELVRGMIPQTRLNQYNKIFDAANTVAASPLIEQIRGIGGMFGCFLNEEPSINFTIDLEQKKVTAR
;
A
#
# COMPACT_ATOMS: atom_id res chain seq x y z
N ALA A 1 -28.26 -7.01 -10.32
CA ALA A 1 -26.96 -7.02 -11.02
C ALA A 1 -26.03 -8.10 -10.46
N ARG A 2 -25.75 -8.10 -9.14
CA ARG A 2 -24.81 -9.04 -8.48
C ARG A 2 -25.12 -10.50 -8.75
N ASN A 3 -26.35 -10.96 -8.48
CA ASN A 3 -26.74 -12.36 -8.63
C ASN A 3 -26.64 -12.85 -10.09
N HIS A 4 -26.89 -11.95 -11.05
CA HIS A 4 -26.76 -12.27 -12.47
C HIS A 4 -25.28 -12.50 -12.85
N VAL A 5 -24.37 -11.65 -12.36
CA VAL A 5 -22.92 -11.80 -12.60
C VAL A 5 -22.40 -13.11 -11.99
N LEU A 6 -22.76 -13.41 -10.74
CA LEU A 6 -22.34 -14.66 -10.09
C LEU A 6 -22.89 -15.90 -10.80
N ALA A 7 -24.15 -15.88 -11.25
CA ALA A 7 -24.71 -16.97 -12.05
C ALA A 7 -23.97 -17.17 -13.38
N TRP A 8 -23.62 -16.08 -14.05
CA TRP A 8 -22.81 -16.12 -15.26
C TRP A 8 -21.41 -16.70 -14.99
N ILE A 9 -20.72 -16.26 -13.94
CA ILE A 9 -19.39 -16.80 -13.53
C ILE A 9 -19.51 -18.33 -13.31
N LYS A 10 -20.52 -18.81 -12.59
CA LYS A 10 -20.74 -20.24 -12.35
C LYS A 10 -20.90 -21.01 -13.67
N THR A 11 -21.62 -20.45 -14.64
CA THR A 11 -21.78 -21.06 -15.96
C THR A 11 -20.44 -21.18 -16.69
N ILE A 12 -19.62 -20.13 -16.67
CA ILE A 12 -18.30 -20.13 -17.30
C ILE A 12 -17.36 -21.11 -16.59
N ALA A 13 -17.38 -21.13 -15.25
CA ALA A 13 -16.56 -22.06 -14.45
C ALA A 13 -16.92 -23.53 -14.74
N THR A 14 -18.21 -23.84 -14.84
CA THR A 14 -18.65 -25.19 -15.20
C THR A 14 -18.16 -25.58 -16.61
N ALA A 15 -18.30 -24.69 -17.58
CA ALA A 15 -17.82 -24.94 -18.95
C ALA A 15 -16.28 -25.06 -19.02
N ALA A 16 -15.54 -24.29 -18.23
CA ALA A 16 -14.08 -24.38 -18.13
C ALA A 16 -13.66 -25.73 -17.55
N LYS A 17 -14.30 -26.16 -16.45
CA LYS A 17 -14.04 -27.46 -15.83
C LYS A 17 -14.30 -28.63 -16.79
N GLN A 18 -15.39 -28.60 -17.53
CA GLN A 18 -15.71 -29.62 -18.55
C GLN A 18 -14.67 -29.70 -19.67
N LYS A 19 -13.97 -28.59 -19.95
CA LYS A 19 -12.91 -28.49 -20.95
C LYS A 19 -11.51 -28.61 -20.37
N ASN A 20 -11.38 -28.96 -19.10
CA ASN A 20 -10.11 -29.01 -18.36
C ASN A 20 -9.30 -27.70 -18.47
N LYS A 21 -9.97 -26.54 -18.26
CA LYS A 21 -9.35 -25.22 -18.32
C LYS A 21 -9.38 -24.56 -16.94
N THR A 22 -8.29 -23.93 -16.59
CA THR A 22 -8.18 -23.06 -15.40
C THR A 22 -8.75 -21.67 -15.72
N LEU A 23 -9.50 -21.10 -14.78
CA LEU A 23 -10.01 -19.74 -14.87
C LEU A 23 -9.11 -18.76 -14.14
N ILE A 24 -8.78 -17.68 -14.82
CA ILE A 24 -8.12 -16.51 -14.25
C ILE A 24 -9.06 -15.32 -14.46
N ALA A 25 -9.35 -14.58 -13.40
CA ALA A 25 -10.25 -13.43 -13.47
C ALA A 25 -9.46 -12.12 -13.43
N PHE A 26 -9.90 -11.16 -14.21
CA PHE A 26 -9.40 -9.78 -14.20
C PHE A 26 -10.58 -8.84 -13.96
N CYS A 27 -10.44 -7.97 -12.96
CA CYS A 27 -11.44 -6.98 -12.65
C CYS A 27 -10.77 -5.68 -12.19
N HIS A 28 -11.47 -4.56 -12.29
CA HIS A 28 -10.93 -3.29 -11.79
C HIS A 28 -10.81 -3.26 -10.26
N PHE A 29 -11.75 -3.87 -9.55
CA PHE A 29 -11.77 -3.91 -8.09
C PHE A 29 -11.20 -5.21 -7.52
N PRO A 30 -10.69 -5.20 -6.27
CA PRO A 30 -10.25 -6.43 -5.60
C PRO A 30 -11.41 -7.43 -5.44
N ALA A 31 -11.10 -8.72 -5.45
CA ALA A 31 -12.04 -9.82 -5.22
C ALA A 31 -11.97 -10.40 -3.81
N ALA A 32 -10.91 -10.13 -3.07
CA ALA A 32 -10.70 -10.54 -1.69
C ALA A 32 -9.91 -9.48 -0.93
N ASP A 33 -9.91 -9.59 0.40
CA ASP A 33 -9.04 -8.80 1.26
C ASP A 33 -7.57 -9.11 0.98
N PHE A 34 -6.74 -8.07 1.04
CA PHE A 34 -5.29 -8.12 0.86
C PHE A 34 -4.57 -7.23 1.90
N ASN A 35 -5.29 -6.81 2.96
CA ASN A 35 -4.76 -5.90 3.97
C ASN A 35 -4.08 -6.61 5.16
N ASP A 36 -3.99 -7.95 5.14
CA ASP A 36 -3.34 -8.79 6.14
C ASP A 36 -3.74 -8.46 7.59
N GLY A 37 -5.03 -8.13 7.75
CA GLY A 37 -5.61 -7.76 9.04
C GLY A 37 -5.34 -6.32 9.47
N ALA A 38 -4.80 -5.45 8.61
CA ALA A 38 -4.64 -4.03 8.90
C ALA A 38 -5.98 -3.30 9.05
N ASP A 39 -7.07 -3.83 8.50
CA ASP A 39 -8.41 -3.22 8.53
C ASP A 39 -8.88 -2.82 9.93
N LYS A 40 -8.60 -3.65 10.93
CA LYS A 40 -8.94 -3.34 12.34
C LYS A 40 -8.23 -2.10 12.88
N TYR A 41 -6.98 -1.88 12.46
CA TYR A 41 -6.19 -0.71 12.86
C TYR A 41 -6.60 0.51 12.05
N ILE A 42 -6.83 0.35 10.74
CA ILE A 42 -7.31 1.39 9.84
C ILE A 42 -8.67 1.91 10.32
N SER A 43 -9.63 1.03 10.59
CA SER A 43 -10.95 1.38 11.11
C SER A 43 -10.87 2.15 12.43
N LYS A 44 -10.03 1.68 13.36
CA LYS A 44 -9.85 2.31 14.66
C LYS A 44 -9.19 3.69 14.56
N CYS A 45 -8.19 3.86 13.71
CA CYS A 45 -7.43 5.10 13.59
C CYS A 45 -8.11 6.12 12.68
N TRP A 46 -8.72 5.68 11.57
CA TRP A 46 -9.20 6.56 10.51
C TRP A 46 -10.72 6.49 10.32
N GLY A 47 -11.40 5.51 10.92
CA GLY A 47 -12.83 5.28 10.84
C GLY A 47 -13.25 4.36 9.70
N GLU A 48 -14.37 3.65 9.91
CA GLU A 48 -14.91 2.63 9.00
C GLU A 48 -15.34 3.17 7.62
N GLU A 49 -15.64 4.46 7.55
CA GLU A 49 -16.05 5.14 6.32
C GLU A 49 -14.88 5.51 5.41
N LYS A 50 -13.65 5.44 5.90
CA LYS A 50 -12.50 6.00 5.22
C LYS A 50 -11.66 4.93 4.57
N PHE A 51 -11.13 5.32 3.43
CA PHE A 51 -10.13 4.69 2.64
C PHE A 51 -10.58 3.35 2.03
N ASP A 52 -9.76 2.34 2.05
CA ASP A 52 -9.92 1.17 1.22
C ASP A 52 -10.85 0.10 1.82
N ILE A 53 -11.25 0.23 3.08
CA ILE A 53 -12.11 -0.74 3.76
C ILE A 53 -13.45 -0.93 3.02
N LYS A 54 -14.07 0.16 2.57
CA LYS A 54 -15.31 0.07 1.77
C LYS A 54 -15.11 -0.53 0.38
N ARG A 55 -13.89 -0.64 -0.09
CA ARG A 55 -13.55 -1.17 -1.41
C ARG A 55 -13.04 -2.60 -1.38
N THR A 56 -12.62 -3.06 -0.19
CA THR A 56 -12.38 -4.47 0.07
C THR A 56 -13.73 -5.20 0.07
N PRO A 57 -13.92 -6.24 -0.74
CA PRO A 57 -15.18 -6.95 -0.78
C PRO A 57 -15.46 -7.65 0.55
N SER A 58 -16.74 -7.71 0.94
CA SER A 58 -17.12 -8.48 2.12
C SER A 58 -16.81 -9.96 1.92
N LYS A 59 -16.57 -10.67 3.02
CA LYS A 59 -16.34 -12.13 3.02
C LYS A 59 -17.39 -12.87 2.20
N GLU A 60 -18.66 -12.47 2.28
CA GLU A 60 -19.76 -13.05 1.51
C GLU A 60 -19.56 -12.94 -0.01
N ILE A 61 -19.04 -11.79 -0.49
CA ILE A 61 -18.76 -11.58 -1.92
C ILE A 61 -17.55 -12.42 -2.34
N THR A 62 -16.50 -12.42 -1.53
CA THR A 62 -15.29 -13.22 -1.75
C THR A 62 -15.61 -14.72 -1.83
N ASP A 63 -16.39 -15.23 -0.88
CA ASP A 63 -16.83 -16.61 -0.87
C ASP A 63 -17.68 -16.95 -2.10
N ALA A 64 -18.59 -16.07 -2.50
CA ALA A 64 -19.42 -16.27 -3.69
C ALA A 64 -18.61 -16.32 -5.00
N ILE A 65 -17.55 -15.52 -5.11
CA ILE A 65 -16.63 -15.55 -6.27
C ILE A 65 -15.85 -16.86 -6.28
N ARG A 66 -15.32 -17.29 -5.14
CA ARG A 66 -14.57 -18.53 -4.98
C ARG A 66 -15.47 -19.74 -5.28
N GLU A 67 -16.66 -19.80 -4.70
CA GLU A 67 -17.65 -20.87 -4.94
C GLU A 67 -18.11 -20.94 -6.40
N ALA A 68 -18.07 -19.81 -7.09
CA ALA A 68 -18.32 -19.75 -8.51
C ALA A 68 -17.17 -20.33 -9.37
N GLY A 69 -16.02 -20.72 -8.76
CA GLY A 69 -14.92 -21.42 -9.41
C GLY A 69 -13.73 -20.52 -9.82
N ILE A 70 -13.62 -19.33 -9.26
CA ILE A 70 -12.46 -18.44 -9.46
C ILE A 70 -11.49 -18.61 -8.30
N ASN A 71 -10.27 -19.05 -8.59
CA ASN A 71 -9.20 -19.22 -7.60
C ASN A 71 -8.07 -18.21 -7.78
N VAL A 72 -7.96 -17.57 -8.94
CA VAL A 72 -6.94 -16.55 -9.23
C VAL A 72 -7.63 -15.30 -9.80
N HIS A 73 -7.37 -14.18 -9.17
CA HIS A 73 -7.92 -12.88 -9.55
C HIS A 73 -6.83 -11.81 -9.57
N PHE A 74 -6.83 -10.98 -10.60
CA PHE A 74 -6.00 -9.78 -10.70
C PHE A 74 -6.88 -8.55 -10.63
N GLY A 75 -6.58 -7.66 -9.69
CA GLY A 75 -7.29 -6.41 -9.45
C GLY A 75 -6.38 -5.18 -9.54
N GLY A 76 -7.01 -4.02 -9.75
CA GLY A 76 -6.34 -2.72 -9.76
C GLY A 76 -7.05 -1.73 -8.85
N HIS A 77 -7.45 -0.55 -9.39
CA HIS A 77 -8.21 0.51 -8.74
C HIS A 77 -7.48 1.23 -7.58
N LEU A 78 -6.95 0.49 -6.64
CA LEU A 78 -6.34 1.05 -5.44
C LEU A 78 -4.88 1.45 -5.64
N HIS A 79 -4.30 1.10 -6.78
CA HIS A 79 -2.90 1.37 -7.12
C HIS A 79 -1.92 0.76 -6.10
N VAL A 80 -2.24 -0.41 -5.61
CA VAL A 80 -1.47 -1.12 -4.58
C VAL A 80 -0.73 -2.29 -5.21
N ASN A 81 0.51 -2.53 -4.78
CA ASN A 81 1.23 -3.77 -5.05
C ASN A 81 1.11 -4.67 -3.84
N ASP A 82 0.25 -5.67 -3.92
CA ASP A 82 -0.03 -6.57 -2.81
C ASP A 82 -0.64 -7.89 -3.30
N THR A 83 -0.72 -8.88 -2.43
CA THR A 83 -1.36 -10.17 -2.70
C THR A 83 -2.10 -10.63 -1.45
N GLY A 84 -3.37 -10.97 -1.59
CA GLY A 84 -4.15 -11.52 -0.49
C GLY A 84 -4.65 -12.92 -0.81
N ILE A 85 -4.70 -13.79 0.20
CA ILE A 85 -5.25 -15.14 0.10
C ILE A 85 -6.48 -15.23 1.00
N SER A 86 -7.60 -15.64 0.45
CA SER A 86 -8.86 -15.72 1.20
C SER A 86 -9.54 -17.08 1.08
N GLY A 87 -10.15 -17.52 2.18
CA GLY A 87 -10.94 -18.75 2.25
C GLY A 87 -10.13 -20.00 1.96
N ASP A 88 -10.73 -20.93 1.20
CA ASP A 88 -10.07 -22.19 0.77
C ASP A 88 -9.10 -22.00 -0.39
N PHE A 89 -8.59 -20.81 -0.60
CA PHE A 89 -7.66 -20.46 -1.65
C PHE A 89 -8.28 -19.70 -2.84
N LEU A 90 -8.63 -18.44 -2.62
CA LEU A 90 -8.74 -17.41 -3.66
C LEU A 90 -7.52 -16.49 -3.54
N VAL A 91 -6.64 -16.50 -4.51
CA VAL A 91 -5.49 -15.59 -4.60
C VAL A 91 -5.94 -14.31 -5.30
N ASN A 92 -5.87 -13.19 -4.60
CA ASN A 92 -6.21 -11.88 -5.12
C ASN A 92 -4.94 -11.04 -5.26
N VAL A 93 -4.44 -10.90 -6.47
CA VAL A 93 -3.23 -10.16 -6.81
C VAL A 93 -3.61 -8.71 -7.15
N GLN A 94 -3.12 -7.76 -6.37
CA GLN A 94 -3.25 -6.34 -6.68
C GLN A 94 -2.09 -5.90 -7.58
N VAL A 95 -2.44 -5.19 -8.66
CA VAL A 95 -1.47 -4.74 -9.66
C VAL A 95 -1.09 -3.29 -9.36
N PRO A 96 0.23 -2.99 -9.22
CA PRO A 96 0.68 -1.63 -8.97
C PRO A 96 0.32 -0.70 -10.12
N SER A 97 0.30 0.60 -9.84
CA SER A 97 0.07 1.62 -10.87
C SER A 97 1.36 2.01 -11.56
N LEU A 98 1.27 2.32 -12.86
CA LEU A 98 2.39 2.85 -13.64
C LEU A 98 2.83 4.27 -13.21
N ALA A 99 2.05 4.95 -12.36
CA ALA A 99 2.26 6.33 -11.93
C ALA A 99 2.19 6.51 -10.41
N MET A 100 2.48 5.45 -9.63
CA MET A 100 2.49 5.50 -8.16
C MET A 100 3.93 5.37 -7.62
N CYS A 101 4.09 5.45 -6.30
CA CYS A 101 5.36 5.12 -5.64
C CYS A 101 5.77 3.70 -6.06
N VAL A 102 6.97 3.55 -6.61
CA VAL A 102 7.42 2.38 -7.33
C VAL A 102 6.44 2.00 -8.45
N PRO A 103 6.48 2.75 -9.56
CA PRO A 103 5.64 2.44 -10.71
C PRO A 103 5.99 1.08 -11.28
N GLY A 104 4.98 0.29 -11.65
CA GLY A 104 5.23 -1.06 -12.14
C GLY A 104 4.00 -1.74 -12.73
N TYR A 105 4.21 -2.95 -13.24
CA TYR A 105 3.18 -3.85 -13.76
C TYR A 105 3.55 -5.30 -13.45
N LYS A 106 2.61 -6.21 -13.63
CA LYS A 106 2.85 -7.65 -13.40
C LYS A 106 2.87 -8.43 -14.70
N ILE A 107 3.74 -9.43 -14.76
CA ILE A 107 3.77 -10.45 -15.79
C ILE A 107 3.28 -11.74 -15.15
N LEU A 108 2.28 -12.38 -15.78
CA LEU A 108 1.80 -13.70 -15.41
C LEU A 108 2.33 -14.71 -16.42
N THR A 109 3.08 -15.69 -15.97
CA THR A 109 3.52 -16.85 -16.75
C THR A 109 2.75 -18.07 -16.30
N ILE A 110 2.00 -18.70 -17.21
CA ILE A 110 1.24 -19.94 -16.95
C ILE A 110 2.15 -21.10 -17.33
N ASN A 111 2.69 -21.81 -16.36
CA ASN A 111 3.57 -22.95 -16.57
C ASN A 111 2.77 -24.21 -16.95
N ASP A 112 1.65 -24.41 -16.26
CA ASP A 112 0.65 -25.44 -16.53
C ASP A 112 -0.69 -25.04 -15.91
N PRO A 113 -1.77 -25.85 -16.00
CA PRO A 113 -3.08 -25.52 -15.44
C PRO A 113 -3.11 -25.30 -13.91
N GLN A 114 -2.10 -25.76 -13.17
CA GLN A 114 -2.03 -25.68 -11.71
C GLN A 114 -0.96 -24.71 -11.20
N HIS A 115 0.05 -24.37 -12.02
CA HIS A 115 1.19 -23.59 -11.61
C HIS A 115 1.36 -22.32 -12.46
N MET A 116 1.44 -21.19 -11.78
CA MET A 116 1.58 -19.87 -12.41
C MET A 116 2.64 -19.06 -11.66
N ASP A 117 3.49 -18.40 -12.42
CA ASP A 117 4.48 -17.47 -11.89
C ASP A 117 4.01 -16.02 -12.10
N VAL A 118 4.10 -15.22 -11.06
CA VAL A 118 3.84 -13.78 -11.12
C VAL A 118 5.14 -13.04 -10.87
N GLU A 119 5.45 -12.12 -11.75
CA GLU A 119 6.61 -11.23 -11.65
C GLU A 119 6.16 -9.77 -11.66
N THR A 120 6.71 -8.95 -10.76
CA THR A 120 6.50 -7.50 -10.78
C THR A 120 7.68 -6.80 -11.43
N VAL A 121 7.41 -6.14 -12.54
CA VAL A 121 8.41 -5.33 -13.26
C VAL A 121 8.23 -3.87 -12.86
N THR A 122 9.28 -3.28 -12.29
CA THR A 122 9.30 -1.87 -11.91
C THR A 122 9.79 -0.99 -13.06
N LEU A 123 9.21 0.21 -13.18
CA LEU A 123 9.58 1.19 -14.20
C LEU A 123 10.52 2.24 -13.60
N THR A 124 11.81 2.03 -13.77
CA THR A 124 12.82 3.03 -13.37
C THR A 124 12.94 4.12 -14.42
N GLU A 125 12.97 3.75 -15.68
CA GLU A 125 13.16 4.65 -16.81
C GLU A 125 11.93 4.68 -17.74
N VAL A 126 11.54 5.89 -18.13
CA VAL A 126 10.50 6.11 -19.15
C VAL A 126 11.04 7.17 -20.11
N PRO A 127 11.07 6.92 -21.41
CA PRO A 127 11.54 7.90 -22.39
C PRO A 127 10.78 9.23 -22.25
N ASN A 128 11.52 10.33 -22.23
CA ASN A 128 10.95 11.68 -22.16
C ASN A 128 10.05 11.98 -20.94
N PHE A 129 10.20 11.26 -19.82
CA PHE A 129 9.40 11.48 -18.61
C PHE A 129 9.44 12.94 -18.13
N ASN A 130 10.54 13.65 -18.43
CA ASN A 130 10.79 15.04 -18.02
C ASN A 130 10.37 16.07 -19.08
N SER A 131 9.72 15.68 -20.18
CA SER A 131 9.34 16.57 -21.28
C SER A 131 8.45 17.75 -20.87
N LEU A 132 7.70 17.61 -19.78
CA LEU A 132 6.82 18.64 -19.25
C LEU A 132 7.45 19.48 -18.12
N PHE A 133 8.69 19.20 -17.69
CA PHE A 133 9.32 19.88 -16.55
C PHE A 133 9.42 21.39 -16.74
N GLY A 134 9.72 21.82 -17.97
CA GLY A 134 9.74 23.27 -18.28
C GLY A 134 8.37 23.96 -18.14
N ARG A 135 7.26 23.22 -18.29
CA ARG A 135 5.90 23.75 -18.04
C ARG A 135 5.60 23.76 -16.54
N TYR A 136 5.96 22.71 -15.83
CA TYR A 136 5.79 22.63 -14.37
C TYR A 136 6.61 23.71 -13.65
N GLN A 137 7.83 24.00 -14.13
CA GLN A 137 8.61 25.10 -13.59
C GLN A 137 7.88 26.45 -13.74
N LYS A 138 7.30 26.72 -14.91
CA LYS A 138 6.53 27.96 -15.14
C LYS A 138 5.27 28.04 -14.27
N GLU A 139 4.58 26.92 -14.05
CA GLU A 139 3.44 26.86 -13.15
C GLU A 139 3.84 27.17 -11.72
N TYR A 140 4.91 26.55 -11.25
CA TYR A 140 5.48 26.78 -9.92
C TYR A 140 5.84 28.25 -9.70
N ASP A 141 6.58 28.85 -10.64
CA ASP A 141 7.00 30.27 -10.58
C ASP A 141 5.79 31.21 -10.61
N HIS A 142 4.77 30.88 -11.40
CA HIS A 142 3.53 31.64 -11.47
C HIS A 142 2.76 31.62 -10.13
N ASP A 143 2.64 30.46 -9.50
CA ASP A 143 1.96 30.34 -8.19
C ASP A 143 2.72 31.15 -7.13
N LEU A 144 4.04 31.09 -7.10
CA LEU A 144 4.86 31.92 -6.22
C LEU A 144 4.65 33.42 -6.47
N ALA A 145 4.59 33.85 -7.73
CA ALA A 145 4.35 35.24 -8.10
C ALA A 145 2.97 35.74 -7.65
N LEU A 146 1.98 34.83 -7.54
CA LEU A 146 0.65 35.12 -6.99
C LEU A 146 0.57 35.02 -5.46
N GLY A 147 1.69 34.78 -4.78
CA GLY A 147 1.73 34.55 -3.32
C GLY A 147 1.07 33.25 -2.88
N LYS A 148 0.86 32.28 -3.80
CA LYS A 148 0.34 30.97 -3.49
C LYS A 148 1.48 30.01 -3.12
N ALA A 149 1.29 29.21 -2.09
CA ALA A 149 2.20 28.11 -1.80
C ALA A 149 1.96 26.99 -2.82
N PRO A 150 2.97 26.57 -3.61
CA PRO A 150 2.83 25.45 -4.51
C PRO A 150 2.44 24.17 -3.76
N ILE A 151 1.55 23.37 -4.34
CA ILE A 151 1.04 22.13 -3.73
C ILE A 151 2.02 20.96 -3.89
N TRP A 152 3.06 21.12 -4.71
CA TRP A 152 4.07 20.10 -4.98
C TRP A 152 5.50 20.67 -4.81
N SER A 153 6.47 19.79 -4.62
CA SER A 153 7.85 20.16 -4.36
C SER A 153 8.60 20.40 -5.67
N ILE A 154 9.32 21.53 -5.78
CA ILE A 154 10.20 21.82 -6.91
C ILE A 154 11.32 20.76 -7.07
N GLU A 155 11.66 20.04 -6.00
CA GLU A 155 12.65 18.96 -6.05
C GLU A 155 12.24 17.83 -6.99
N ALA A 156 10.94 17.65 -7.26
CA ALA A 156 10.44 16.69 -8.25
C ALA A 156 11.03 16.92 -9.64
N LEU A 157 11.32 18.18 -10.02
CA LEU A 157 11.92 18.51 -11.30
C LEU A 157 13.43 18.23 -11.38
N LYS A 158 14.06 17.84 -10.27
CA LYS A 158 15.46 17.40 -10.21
C LYS A 158 15.63 15.90 -10.33
N SER A 159 14.53 15.18 -10.48
CA SER A 159 14.52 13.72 -10.61
C SER A 159 15.34 13.26 -11.82
N LYS A 160 16.22 12.29 -11.61
CA LYS A 160 17.11 11.74 -12.63
C LYS A 160 16.43 10.70 -13.51
N ASN A 161 15.37 10.05 -12.98
CA ASN A 161 14.62 9.03 -13.67
C ASN A 161 13.13 9.09 -13.26
N TYR A 162 12.31 8.30 -13.95
CA TYR A 162 10.87 8.29 -13.76
C TYR A 162 10.46 7.80 -12.35
N GLN A 163 11.15 6.82 -11.80
CA GLN A 163 10.85 6.31 -10.47
C GLN A 163 11.09 7.37 -9.38
N GLU A 164 12.19 8.13 -9.47
CA GLU A 164 12.43 9.26 -8.56
C GLU A 164 11.33 10.32 -8.66
N PHE A 165 10.89 10.65 -9.88
CA PHE A 165 9.78 11.57 -10.10
C PHE A 165 8.48 11.05 -9.46
N CYS A 166 8.13 9.78 -9.63
CA CYS A 166 6.99 9.16 -8.99
C CYS A 166 7.10 9.17 -7.45
N ASN A 167 8.29 8.95 -6.90
CA ASN A 167 8.52 9.03 -5.46
C ASN A 167 8.28 10.45 -4.92
N TRP A 168 8.74 11.48 -5.60
CA TRP A 168 8.45 12.88 -5.23
C TRP A 168 6.96 13.19 -5.33
N HIS A 169 6.31 12.77 -6.41
CA HIS A 169 4.88 12.92 -6.58
C HIS A 169 4.11 12.26 -5.42
N PHE A 170 4.47 11.04 -5.06
CA PHE A 170 3.84 10.32 -3.95
C PHE A 170 4.07 11.02 -2.60
N ARG A 171 5.26 11.58 -2.38
CA ARG A 171 5.57 12.37 -1.19
C ARG A 171 4.66 13.60 -1.09
N ASP A 172 4.43 14.29 -2.19
CA ASP A 172 3.51 15.43 -2.26
C ASP A 172 2.05 14.99 -2.04
N VAL A 173 1.61 13.92 -2.67
CA VAL A 173 0.26 13.36 -2.45
C VAL A 173 0.08 12.97 -0.97
N THR A 174 1.09 12.39 -0.33
CA THR A 174 1.06 12.10 1.10
C THR A 174 0.87 13.37 1.91
N ARG A 175 1.63 14.42 1.62
CA ARG A 175 1.62 15.70 2.34
C ARG A 175 0.29 16.45 2.17
N VAL A 176 -0.22 16.57 0.93
CA VAL A 176 -1.37 17.43 0.62
C VAL A 176 -2.72 16.71 0.64
N ARG A 177 -2.73 15.39 0.55
CA ARG A 177 -3.97 14.61 0.44
C ARG A 177 -4.13 13.56 1.54
N PHE A 178 -3.16 12.65 1.73
CA PHE A 178 -3.36 11.54 2.65
C PHE A 178 -3.31 12.00 4.10
N ILE A 179 -2.27 12.68 4.52
CA ILE A 179 -2.16 13.17 5.90
C ILE A 179 -3.34 14.07 6.28
N PRO A 180 -3.72 15.12 5.51
CA PRO A 180 -4.84 15.97 5.88
C PRO A 180 -6.20 15.26 5.93
N ARG A 181 -6.39 14.20 5.12
CA ARG A 181 -7.68 13.51 5.03
C ARG A 181 -7.82 12.33 5.99
N LEU A 182 -6.74 11.62 6.26
CA LEU A 182 -6.75 10.34 6.95
C LEU A 182 -6.23 10.46 8.38
N ILE A 183 -5.20 11.28 8.61
CA ILE A 183 -4.60 11.41 9.93
C ILE A 183 -5.39 12.42 10.76
N PRO A 184 -5.88 12.05 11.95
CA PRO A 184 -6.58 12.97 12.85
C PRO A 184 -5.78 14.23 13.14
N GLU A 185 -6.45 15.38 13.22
CA GLU A 185 -5.79 16.68 13.39
C GLU A 185 -4.92 16.73 14.66
N VAL A 186 -5.40 16.19 15.77
CA VAL A 186 -4.65 16.12 17.02
C VAL A 186 -3.33 15.38 16.84
N LEU A 187 -3.33 14.26 16.11
CA LEU A 187 -2.11 13.51 15.83
C LEU A 187 -1.17 14.28 14.90
N ARG A 188 -1.72 14.89 13.83
CA ARG A 188 -0.93 15.70 12.88
C ARG A 188 -0.16 16.82 13.58
N GLN A 189 -0.85 17.60 14.42
CA GLN A 189 -0.25 18.72 15.16
C GLN A 189 0.83 18.27 16.14
N GLN A 190 0.71 17.05 16.67
CA GLN A 190 1.63 16.57 17.70
C GLN A 190 2.86 15.86 17.13
N ILE A 191 2.78 15.24 15.96
CA ILE A 191 3.90 14.40 15.49
C ILE A 191 4.50 14.84 14.15
N THR A 192 3.73 15.46 13.24
CA THR A 192 4.17 15.61 11.84
C THR A 192 5.53 16.30 11.70
N ASP A 193 5.74 17.38 12.42
CA ASP A 193 6.97 18.20 12.34
C ASP A 193 8.01 17.83 13.42
N ARG A 194 7.67 16.95 14.36
CA ARG A 194 8.60 16.52 15.39
C ARG A 194 9.52 15.43 14.87
N ASN A 195 10.80 15.52 15.22
CA ASN A 195 11.74 14.44 14.93
C ASN A 195 11.48 13.20 15.82
N GLY A 196 12.12 12.07 15.50
CA GLY A 196 11.91 10.82 16.21
C GLY A 196 12.25 10.87 17.70
N LYS A 197 13.27 11.66 18.11
CA LYS A 197 13.59 11.86 19.53
C LYS A 197 12.46 12.57 20.27
N GLU A 198 11.93 13.63 19.66
CA GLU A 198 10.83 14.41 20.24
C GLU A 198 9.54 13.59 20.33
N ILE A 199 9.27 12.74 19.33
CA ILE A 199 8.11 11.83 19.35
C ILE A 199 8.27 10.81 20.48
N LEU A 200 9.46 10.20 20.62
CA LEU A 200 9.71 9.24 21.69
C LEU A 200 9.58 9.91 23.07
N ALA A 201 10.14 11.11 23.23
CA ALA A 201 10.04 11.86 24.51
C ALA A 201 8.60 12.26 24.84
N LEU A 202 7.76 12.55 23.84
CA LEU A 202 6.34 12.83 24.02
C LEU A 202 5.56 11.61 24.54
N ILE A 203 5.93 10.41 24.11
CA ILE A 203 5.27 9.14 24.46
C ILE A 203 5.84 8.59 25.77
N ALA A 204 7.15 8.54 25.90
CA ALA A 204 7.87 7.96 27.03
C ALA A 204 9.06 8.89 27.43
N PRO A 205 8.80 9.90 28.26
CA PRO A 205 9.81 10.93 28.59
C PRO A 205 11.13 10.40 29.18
N ASN A 206 11.09 9.23 29.79
CA ASN A 206 12.27 8.59 30.40
C ASN A 206 12.98 7.60 29.48
N ALA A 207 12.50 7.41 28.24
CA ALA A 207 13.13 6.51 27.29
C ALA A 207 14.38 7.14 26.67
N THR A 208 15.45 6.35 26.53
CA THR A 208 16.68 6.80 25.88
C THR A 208 16.50 6.81 24.37
N ALA A 209 16.64 7.98 23.75
CA ALA A 209 16.61 8.14 22.30
C ALA A 209 18.00 7.98 21.69
N GLU A 210 18.06 7.46 20.47
CA GLU A 210 19.27 7.40 19.65
C GLU A 210 19.47 8.72 18.90
N ASP A 211 20.73 9.11 18.65
CA ASP A 211 21.03 10.38 17.98
C ASP A 211 20.48 10.44 16.56
N SER A 212 20.54 9.34 15.83
CA SER A 212 19.99 9.22 14.48
C SER A 212 18.45 9.35 14.39
N MET A 213 17.72 9.26 15.50
CA MET A 213 16.29 9.54 15.53
C MET A 213 15.95 11.03 15.21
N SER A 214 16.94 11.92 15.22
CA SER A 214 16.76 13.32 14.79
C SER A 214 16.83 13.51 13.26
N GLU A 215 17.20 12.49 12.49
CA GLU A 215 17.36 12.54 11.04
C GLU A 215 16.04 12.39 10.26
N TRP A 216 14.96 12.03 10.93
CA TRP A 216 13.62 11.88 10.36
C TRP A 216 12.56 12.49 11.30
N ASN A 217 11.39 12.77 10.76
CA ASN A 217 10.28 13.33 11.51
C ASN A 217 8.99 12.51 11.35
N GLY A 218 7.92 12.93 12.03
CA GLY A 218 6.63 12.23 11.96
C GLY A 218 6.01 12.20 10.58
N PHE A 219 6.29 13.21 9.74
CA PHE A 219 5.89 13.15 8.34
C PHE A 219 6.58 11.99 7.61
N ASP A 220 7.88 11.79 7.82
CA ASP A 220 8.63 10.70 7.20
C ASP A 220 8.09 9.33 7.65
N MET A 221 7.76 9.17 8.94
CA MET A 221 7.13 7.96 9.45
C MET A 221 5.78 7.68 8.80
N LEU A 222 4.92 8.69 8.67
CA LEU A 222 3.62 8.54 8.00
C LEU A 222 3.80 8.30 6.49
N HIS A 223 4.76 8.96 5.85
CA HIS A 223 5.08 8.73 4.45
C HIS A 223 5.54 7.29 4.20
N ASP A 224 6.42 6.75 5.05
CA ASP A 224 6.86 5.35 4.96
C ASP A 224 5.70 4.38 5.20
N LEU A 225 4.76 4.67 6.11
CA LEU A 225 3.52 3.90 6.28
C LEU A 225 2.71 3.83 4.99
N PHE A 226 2.49 4.98 4.33
CA PHE A 226 1.74 5.01 3.07
C PHE A 226 2.51 4.33 1.93
N ARG A 227 3.85 4.45 1.90
CA ARG A 227 4.67 3.72 0.93
C ARG A 227 4.51 2.21 1.07
N LEU A 228 4.60 1.69 2.30
CA LEU A 228 4.35 0.26 2.57
C LEU A 228 2.94 -0.15 2.16
N ARG A 229 1.93 0.64 2.52
CA ARG A 229 0.54 0.36 2.15
C ARG A 229 0.30 0.28 0.64
N TYR A 230 0.95 1.14 -0.15
CA TYR A 230 0.72 1.22 -1.60
C TYR A 230 1.69 0.39 -2.43
N SER A 231 2.89 0.16 -1.95
CA SER A 231 3.94 -0.50 -2.72
C SER A 231 4.45 -1.80 -2.09
N GLY A 232 4.02 -2.13 -0.87
CA GLY A 232 4.31 -3.39 -0.20
C GLY A 232 5.80 -3.71 -0.17
N GLU A 233 6.16 -4.93 -0.52
CA GLU A 233 7.55 -5.40 -0.59
C GLU A 233 8.46 -4.52 -1.45
N LEU A 234 7.94 -3.85 -2.50
CA LEU A 234 8.75 -3.02 -3.39
C LEU A 234 9.48 -1.88 -2.69
N VAL A 235 8.99 -1.41 -1.56
CA VAL A 235 9.60 -0.31 -0.79
C VAL A 235 10.29 -0.75 0.48
N ARG A 236 10.17 -2.01 0.91
CA ARG A 236 10.81 -2.49 2.16
C ARG A 236 12.30 -2.21 2.16
N GLY A 237 13.01 -2.52 1.08
CA GLY A 237 14.43 -2.24 0.93
C GLY A 237 14.80 -0.76 0.75
N MET A 238 13.83 0.11 0.52
CA MET A 238 14.04 1.55 0.38
C MET A 238 13.90 2.31 1.70
N ILE A 239 13.36 1.68 2.74
CA ILE A 239 13.28 2.24 4.09
C ILE A 239 14.47 1.68 4.88
N PRO A 240 15.38 2.53 5.41
CA PRO A 240 16.52 2.04 6.18
C PRO A 240 16.07 1.18 7.37
N GLN A 241 16.67 0.02 7.56
CA GLN A 241 16.33 -0.89 8.66
C GLN A 241 16.50 -0.22 10.03
N THR A 242 17.49 0.65 10.18
CA THR A 242 17.69 1.47 11.40
C THR A 242 16.46 2.32 11.69
N ARG A 243 15.84 2.92 10.66
CA ARG A 243 14.63 3.73 10.79
C ARG A 243 13.43 2.86 11.19
N LEU A 244 13.24 1.71 10.58
CA LEU A 244 12.19 0.76 10.98
C LEU A 244 12.35 0.31 12.45
N ASN A 245 13.58 0.04 12.89
CA ASN A 245 13.87 -0.31 14.28
C ASN A 245 13.51 0.85 15.23
N GLN A 246 13.77 2.09 14.83
CA GLN A 246 13.43 3.29 15.61
C GLN A 246 11.91 3.52 15.66
N TYR A 247 11.17 3.23 14.59
CA TYR A 247 9.70 3.23 14.61
C TYR A 247 9.16 2.19 15.60
N ASN A 248 9.69 0.95 15.55
CA ASN A 248 9.32 -0.09 16.51
C ASN A 248 9.59 0.32 17.95
N LYS A 249 10.70 0.97 18.25
CA LYS A 249 10.99 1.52 19.58
C LYS A 249 9.91 2.49 20.07
N ILE A 250 9.38 3.35 19.20
CA ILE A 250 8.28 4.25 19.51
C ILE A 250 6.98 3.48 19.75
N PHE A 251 6.68 2.48 18.91
CA PHE A 251 5.46 1.67 19.04
C PHE A 251 5.49 0.81 20.30
N ASP A 252 6.65 0.22 20.63
CA ASP A 252 6.85 -0.56 21.85
C ASP A 252 6.70 0.33 23.08
N ALA A 253 7.29 1.53 23.09
CA ALA A 253 7.11 2.50 24.16
C ALA A 253 5.62 2.87 24.34
N ALA A 254 4.89 3.11 23.25
CA ALA A 254 3.48 3.40 23.31
C ALA A 254 2.65 2.25 23.93
N ASN A 255 3.08 1.00 23.75
CA ASN A 255 2.40 -0.16 24.34
C ASN A 255 2.59 -0.29 25.86
N THR A 256 3.59 0.35 26.42
CA THR A 256 3.91 0.28 27.87
C THR A 256 3.31 1.41 28.71
N VAL A 257 2.81 2.48 28.10
CA VAL A 257 2.29 3.66 28.78
C VAL A 257 0.77 3.64 28.86
N ALA A 258 0.19 4.50 29.72
CA ALA A 258 -1.26 4.63 29.83
C ALA A 258 -1.90 5.08 28.52
N ALA A 259 -3.10 4.58 28.23
CA ALA A 259 -3.83 4.93 27.03
C ALA A 259 -4.23 6.42 27.04
N SER A 260 -4.06 7.08 25.93
CA SER A 260 -4.58 8.41 25.61
C SER A 260 -4.95 8.45 24.12
N PRO A 261 -5.69 9.45 23.63
CA PRO A 261 -6.02 9.54 22.22
C PRO A 261 -4.77 9.48 21.30
N LEU A 262 -3.68 10.14 21.66
CA LEU A 262 -2.42 10.08 20.93
C LEU A 262 -1.80 8.67 20.97
N ILE A 263 -1.70 8.07 22.16
CA ILE A 263 -1.10 6.75 22.35
C ILE A 263 -1.86 5.70 21.56
N GLU A 264 -3.19 5.72 21.56
CA GLU A 264 -4.01 4.79 20.78
C GLU A 264 -3.79 4.94 19.26
N GLN A 265 -3.59 6.16 18.76
CA GLN A 265 -3.24 6.38 17.36
C GLN A 265 -1.85 5.82 17.01
N ILE A 266 -0.86 6.04 17.87
CA ILE A 266 0.50 5.51 17.66
C ILE A 266 0.50 3.97 17.69
N ARG A 267 -0.23 3.35 18.63
CA ARG A 267 -0.44 1.89 18.66
C ARG A 267 -1.07 1.36 17.38
N GLY A 268 -2.08 2.06 16.88
CA GLY A 268 -2.74 1.70 15.62
C GLY A 268 -1.81 1.80 14.42
N ILE A 269 -1.01 2.86 14.34
CA ILE A 269 0.03 3.01 13.30
C ILE A 269 1.04 1.88 13.39
N GLY A 270 1.53 1.53 14.59
CA GLY A 270 2.43 0.39 14.80
C GLY A 270 1.82 -0.93 14.35
N GLY A 271 0.53 -1.15 14.63
CA GLY A 271 -0.19 -2.32 14.14
C GLY A 271 -0.30 -2.38 12.62
N MET A 272 -0.54 -1.25 11.94
CA MET A 272 -0.53 -1.17 10.48
C MET A 272 0.86 -1.47 9.90
N PHE A 273 1.94 -0.91 10.47
CA PHE A 273 3.31 -1.25 10.07
C PHE A 273 3.57 -2.75 10.20
N GLY A 274 3.15 -3.37 11.31
CA GLY A 274 3.28 -4.80 11.53
C GLY A 274 2.59 -5.63 10.46
N CYS A 275 1.38 -5.25 10.03
CA CYS A 275 0.67 -5.93 8.95
C CYS A 275 1.38 -5.76 7.60
N PHE A 276 1.67 -4.54 7.18
CA PHE A 276 2.28 -4.26 5.87
C PHE A 276 3.74 -4.73 5.73
N LEU A 277 4.42 -5.02 6.81
CA LEU A 277 5.76 -5.62 6.77
C LEU A 277 5.74 -7.15 6.72
N ASN A 278 4.60 -7.79 7.01
CA ASN A 278 4.44 -9.24 7.06
C ASN A 278 3.35 -9.76 6.13
N GLU A 279 3.10 -9.06 5.04
CA GLU A 279 2.13 -9.45 4.00
C GLU A 279 2.60 -10.65 3.16
N GLU A 280 1.68 -11.24 2.40
CA GLU A 280 1.95 -12.30 1.44
C GLU A 280 2.94 -11.84 0.36
N PRO A 281 3.68 -12.76 -0.29
CA PRO A 281 4.60 -12.40 -1.37
C PRO A 281 3.92 -11.61 -2.47
N SER A 282 4.49 -10.46 -2.83
CA SER A 282 3.88 -9.53 -3.78
C SER A 282 4.79 -9.08 -4.93
N ILE A 283 6.09 -9.46 -4.93
CA ILE A 283 7.02 -9.11 -6.02
C ILE A 283 7.10 -10.25 -7.03
N ASN A 284 7.80 -11.33 -6.64
CA ASN A 284 8.02 -12.50 -7.47
C ASN A 284 7.56 -13.74 -6.70
N PHE A 285 6.55 -14.42 -7.20
CA PHE A 285 5.97 -15.57 -6.51
C PHE A 285 5.33 -16.57 -7.46
N THR A 286 5.18 -17.79 -6.98
CA THR A 286 4.45 -18.87 -7.66
C THR A 286 3.12 -19.11 -6.97
N ILE A 287 2.06 -19.22 -7.75
CA ILE A 287 0.74 -19.70 -7.32
C ILE A 287 0.63 -21.17 -7.68
N ASP A 288 0.48 -22.01 -6.68
CA ASP A 288 0.25 -23.45 -6.80
C ASP A 288 -1.21 -23.77 -6.40
N LEU A 289 -2.04 -24.06 -7.39
CA LEU A 289 -3.47 -24.36 -7.19
C LEU A 289 -3.70 -25.76 -6.63
N GLU A 290 -2.77 -26.69 -6.84
CA GLU A 290 -2.86 -28.05 -6.33
C GLU A 290 -2.58 -28.10 -4.83
N GLN A 291 -1.47 -27.47 -4.40
CA GLN A 291 -1.08 -27.39 -2.99
C GLN A 291 -1.79 -26.24 -2.25
N LYS A 292 -2.54 -25.39 -2.96
CA LYS A 292 -3.18 -24.19 -2.43
C LYS A 292 -2.17 -23.30 -1.68
N LYS A 293 -1.12 -22.89 -2.37
CA LYS A 293 -0.01 -22.14 -1.79
C LYS A 293 0.47 -21.03 -2.70
N VAL A 294 0.86 -19.90 -2.10
CA VAL A 294 1.66 -18.85 -2.72
C VAL A 294 3.06 -18.88 -2.08
N THR A 295 4.09 -18.87 -2.91
CA THR A 295 5.49 -18.99 -2.44
C THR A 295 6.36 -17.96 -3.13
N ALA A 296 7.12 -17.17 -2.38
CA ALA A 296 8.11 -16.25 -2.91
C ALA A 296 9.16 -17.01 -3.77
N ARG A 297 9.64 -16.37 -4.82
CA ARG A 297 10.66 -16.88 -5.74
C ARG A 297 11.98 -16.15 -5.52
#